data_482dc57bb4b8cd1070ed166bbbc4b362
#
_entry.id   482dc57bb4b8cd1070ed166bbbc4b362
#
_cell.length_a   1.000
_cell.length_b   1.000
_cell.length_c   1.000
_cell.angle_alpha   90.00
_cell.angle_beta   90.00
_cell.angle_gamma   90.00
#
_symmetry.space_group_name_H-M   'P 1'
#
loop_
_entity.id
_entity.type
_entity.pdbx_description
1 polymer ?
#
loop_
_entity_poly.entity_id
_entity_poly.type
_entity_poly.pdbx_seq_one_letter_code
_entity_poly.pdbx_strand_id
1 'polypeptide(L)'
;MSDGAWVYILRCSDGSFYTGTARAGLDKRVSEHNSGHYDGYTASRRPVTLVFSQWFDRIVDAIAAERQIKGWSRRKKEALISSDFEKLRAFSQRRTPRPARRSPPDPPE
;
A
#
# COMPACT_ATOMS: atom_id res chain seq x y z
N MET A 1 14.45 5.47 -19.26
CA MET A 1 13.05 5.39 -19.07
C MET A 1 12.75 4.58 -17.86
N SER A 2 11.88 5.09 -17.05
CA SER A 2 11.63 4.41 -15.79
C SER A 2 10.66 3.24 -15.96
N ASP A 3 10.97 2.13 -15.33
CA ASP A 3 10.10 0.97 -15.30
C ASP A 3 9.43 0.86 -13.93
N GLY A 4 9.39 1.95 -13.21
CA GLY A 4 8.91 1.94 -11.85
C GLY A 4 7.44 2.24 -11.72
N ALA A 5 6.99 2.23 -10.47
CA ALA A 5 5.61 2.52 -10.15
C ALA A 5 5.47 2.91 -8.69
N TRP A 6 4.39 3.60 -8.38
CA TRP A 6 4.00 3.91 -7.01
C TRP A 6 3.11 2.80 -6.48
N VAL A 7 3.31 2.46 -5.22
CA VAL A 7 2.30 1.72 -4.46
C VAL A 7 1.65 2.75 -3.56
N TYR A 8 0.33 2.75 -3.49
CA TYR A 8 -0.37 3.77 -2.71
C TYR A 8 -1.52 3.14 -1.95
N ILE A 9 -1.92 3.80 -0.88
CA ILE A 9 -3.08 3.41 -0.10
C ILE A 9 -4.00 4.61 -0.03
N LEU A 10 -5.28 4.39 -0.33
CA LEU A 10 -6.32 5.39 -0.20
C LEU A 10 -7.18 5.02 0.98
N ARG A 11 -7.55 6.03 1.77
CA ARG A 11 -8.58 5.84 2.80
C ARG A 11 -9.91 6.27 2.20
N CYS A 12 -10.89 5.41 2.27
CA CYS A 12 -12.19 5.66 1.71
C CYS A 12 -13.11 6.33 2.72
N SER A 13 -14.25 6.84 2.24
CA SER A 13 -15.17 7.56 3.11
C SER A 13 -15.73 6.70 4.24
N ASP A 14 -15.80 5.40 4.04
CA ASP A 14 -16.27 4.47 5.07
C ASP A 14 -15.15 4.01 6.00
N GLY A 15 -13.95 4.59 5.86
CA GLY A 15 -12.81 4.23 6.69
C GLY A 15 -12.01 3.05 6.23
N SER A 16 -12.43 2.39 5.17
CA SER A 16 -11.68 1.26 4.66
C SER A 16 -10.49 1.73 3.83
N PHE A 17 -9.58 0.81 3.53
CA PHE A 17 -8.38 1.11 2.76
C PHE A 17 -8.40 0.41 1.42
N TYR A 18 -7.91 1.11 0.40
CA TYR A 18 -7.71 0.55 -0.92
C TYR A 18 -6.23 0.68 -1.29
N THR A 19 -5.61 -0.41 -1.72
CA THR A 19 -4.21 -0.43 -2.11
C THR A 19 -4.10 -0.66 -3.61
N GLY A 20 -3.27 0.15 -4.27
CA GLY A 20 -3.11 0.02 -5.70
C GLY A 20 -1.72 0.41 -6.17
N THR A 21 -1.51 0.33 -7.47
CA THR A 21 -0.26 0.76 -8.10
C THR A 21 -0.57 1.75 -9.21
N ALA A 22 0.37 2.67 -9.43
CA ALA A 22 0.26 3.65 -10.51
C ALA A 22 1.65 3.90 -11.08
N ARG A 23 1.79 3.86 -12.40
CA ARG A 23 3.09 4.05 -13.01
C ARG A 23 3.50 5.51 -13.02
N ALA A 24 2.55 6.41 -13.07
CA ALA A 24 2.83 7.83 -13.07
C ALA A 24 1.55 8.56 -12.69
N GLY A 25 1.69 9.86 -12.39
CA GLY A 25 0.50 10.67 -12.17
C GLY A 25 -0.31 10.24 -10.97
N LEU A 26 0.33 10.09 -9.83
CA LEU A 26 -0.37 9.65 -8.63
C LEU A 26 -1.53 10.58 -8.26
N ASP A 27 -1.32 11.90 -8.35
CA ASP A 27 -2.39 12.85 -8.08
C ASP A 27 -3.55 12.67 -9.04
N LYS A 28 -3.24 12.43 -10.30
CA LYS A 28 -4.27 12.19 -11.29
C LYS A 28 -5.03 10.91 -10.97
N ARG A 29 -4.34 9.87 -10.54
CA ARG A 29 -4.98 8.61 -10.18
C ARG A 29 -5.97 8.81 -9.03
N VAL A 30 -5.56 9.57 -8.01
CA VAL A 30 -6.45 9.85 -6.88
C VAL A 30 -7.67 10.64 -7.34
N SER A 31 -7.44 11.63 -8.20
CA SER A 31 -8.52 12.44 -8.74
C SER A 31 -9.49 11.58 -9.56
N GLU A 32 -8.97 10.63 -10.30
CA GLU A 32 -9.81 9.74 -11.10
C GLU A 32 -10.66 8.84 -10.21
N HIS A 33 -10.09 8.36 -9.11
CA HIS A 33 -10.89 7.59 -8.16
C HIS A 33 -12.03 8.43 -7.59
N ASN A 34 -11.75 9.68 -7.27
CA ASN A 34 -12.75 10.56 -6.68
C ASN A 34 -13.82 11.00 -7.67
N SER A 35 -13.49 11.01 -8.94
CA SER A 35 -14.47 11.39 -9.97
C SER A 35 -15.32 10.21 -10.42
N GLY A 36 -15.06 9.02 -9.89
CA GLY A 36 -15.83 7.84 -10.26
C GLY A 36 -15.35 7.21 -11.55
N HIS A 37 -14.13 7.53 -11.97
CA HIS A 37 -13.58 7.00 -13.22
C HIS A 37 -13.41 5.50 -13.17
N TYR A 38 -13.11 4.95 -11.99
CA TYR A 38 -12.94 3.51 -11.82
C TYR A 38 -14.15 2.92 -11.15
N ASP A 39 -14.62 1.83 -11.71
CA ASP A 39 -15.65 1.04 -11.06
C ASP A 39 -15.01 0.23 -9.95
N GLY A 40 -15.84 -0.41 -9.14
CA GLY A 40 -15.35 -1.34 -8.15
C GLY A 40 -15.25 -0.72 -6.78
N TYR A 41 -14.21 -1.08 -6.06
CA TYR A 41 -14.14 -0.84 -4.62
C TYR A 41 -14.33 0.62 -4.24
N THR A 42 -13.64 1.52 -4.93
CA THR A 42 -13.68 2.94 -4.54
C THR A 42 -14.90 3.68 -5.08
N ALA A 43 -15.58 3.13 -6.06
CA ALA A 43 -16.67 3.86 -6.74
C ALA A 43 -17.77 4.27 -5.78
N SER A 44 -18.13 3.40 -4.83
CA SER A 44 -19.21 3.68 -3.89
C SER A 44 -18.68 4.16 -2.54
N ARG A 45 -17.37 4.40 -2.44
CA ARG A 45 -16.73 4.75 -1.17
C ARG A 45 -16.00 6.08 -1.26
N ARG A 46 -16.41 6.93 -2.19
CA ARG A 46 -15.82 8.25 -2.34
C ARG A 46 -16.36 9.20 -1.29
N PRO A 47 -15.64 10.22 -0.90
CA PRO A 47 -14.33 10.59 -1.39
C PRO A 47 -13.24 9.72 -0.79
N VAL A 48 -12.13 9.58 -1.52
CA VAL A 48 -10.98 8.85 -1.05
C VAL A 48 -9.83 9.83 -0.83
N THR A 49 -8.96 9.50 0.11
CA THR A 49 -7.82 10.34 0.47
C THR A 49 -6.55 9.52 0.38
N LEU A 50 -5.53 10.07 -0.25
CA LEU A 50 -4.23 9.41 -0.32
C LEU A 50 -3.57 9.48 1.06
N VAL A 51 -3.27 8.33 1.64
CA VAL A 51 -2.67 8.27 2.99
C VAL A 51 -1.29 7.64 2.99
N PHE A 52 -0.88 7.01 1.90
CA PHE A 52 0.44 6.40 1.82
C PHE A 52 0.83 6.27 0.36
N SER A 53 2.11 6.53 0.06
CA SER A 53 2.65 6.25 -1.27
C SER A 53 4.13 5.95 -1.14
N GLN A 54 4.60 5.06 -1.99
CA GLN A 54 6.02 4.73 -2.05
C GLN A 54 6.37 4.37 -3.48
N TRP A 55 7.48 4.92 -3.95
CA TRP A 55 7.99 4.65 -5.28
C TRP A 55 8.87 3.41 -5.28
N PHE A 56 8.73 2.59 -6.31
CA PHE A 56 9.60 1.45 -6.56
C PHE A 56 10.19 1.61 -7.95
N ASP A 57 11.48 1.37 -8.07
CA ASP A 57 12.16 1.55 -9.36
C ASP A 57 11.75 0.52 -10.38
N ARG A 58 11.21 -0.60 -9.96
CA ARG A 58 10.77 -1.66 -10.84
C ARG A 58 9.32 -2.01 -10.58
N ILE A 59 8.56 -2.11 -11.66
CA ILE A 59 7.13 -2.39 -11.52
C ILE A 59 6.88 -3.74 -10.85
N VAL A 60 7.74 -4.72 -11.07
CA VAL A 60 7.55 -6.04 -10.44
C VAL A 60 7.63 -5.93 -8.92
N ASP A 61 8.51 -5.06 -8.43
CA ASP A 61 8.63 -4.86 -6.99
C ASP A 61 7.41 -4.14 -6.44
N ALA A 62 6.88 -3.18 -7.19
CA ALA A 62 5.68 -2.47 -6.77
C ALA A 62 4.48 -3.43 -6.70
N ILE A 63 4.34 -4.30 -7.70
CA ILE A 63 3.24 -5.25 -7.70
C ILE A 63 3.36 -6.23 -6.54
N ALA A 64 4.58 -6.68 -6.25
CA ALA A 64 4.81 -7.59 -5.13
C ALA A 64 4.43 -6.91 -3.82
N ALA A 65 4.84 -5.66 -3.65
CA ALA A 65 4.52 -4.90 -2.44
C ALA A 65 3.01 -4.69 -2.31
N GLU A 66 2.35 -4.36 -3.42
CA GLU A 66 0.91 -4.17 -3.40
C GLU A 66 0.19 -5.43 -2.94
N ARG A 67 0.57 -6.57 -3.49
CA ARG A 67 -0.05 -7.84 -3.12
C ARG A 67 0.17 -8.15 -1.64
N GLN A 68 1.37 -7.89 -1.16
CA GLN A 68 1.70 -8.14 0.23
C GLN A 68 0.85 -7.25 1.14
N ILE A 69 0.79 -5.97 0.84
CA ILE A 69 0.05 -5.01 1.66
C ILE A 69 -1.45 -5.32 1.66
N LYS A 70 -1.98 -5.73 0.52
CA LYS A 70 -3.40 -6.10 0.46
C LYS A 70 -3.75 -7.21 1.42
N GLY A 71 -2.82 -8.11 1.70
CA GLY A 71 -3.06 -9.21 2.62
C GLY A 71 -2.85 -8.87 4.08
N TRP A 72 -2.41 -7.66 4.39
CA TRP A 72 -2.14 -7.27 5.76
C TRP A 72 -3.42 -6.93 6.50
N SER A 73 -3.35 -7.10 7.84
CA SER A 73 -4.43 -6.66 8.71
C SER A 73 -4.57 -5.15 8.67
N ARG A 74 -5.70 -4.65 9.13
CA ARG A 74 -5.91 -3.22 9.21
C ARG A 74 -4.86 -2.55 10.10
N ARG A 75 -4.54 -3.16 11.23
CA ARG A 75 -3.55 -2.59 12.15
C ARG A 75 -2.19 -2.45 11.49
N LYS A 76 -1.81 -3.44 10.69
CA LYS A 76 -0.53 -3.40 10.02
C LYS A 76 -0.52 -2.32 8.94
N LYS A 77 -1.63 -2.16 8.23
CA LYS A 77 -1.75 -1.09 7.26
C LYS A 77 -1.68 0.28 7.94
N GLU A 78 -2.32 0.42 9.08
CA GLU A 78 -2.28 1.68 9.82
C GLU A 78 -0.87 2.00 10.28
N ALA A 79 -0.12 1.00 10.70
CA ALA A 79 1.27 1.22 11.10
C ALA A 79 2.11 1.69 9.92
N LEU A 80 1.89 1.12 8.75
CA LEU A 80 2.61 1.55 7.56
C LEU A 80 2.25 3.00 7.22
N ILE A 81 0.98 3.33 7.27
CA ILE A 81 0.52 4.68 6.94
C ILE A 81 1.13 5.71 7.88
N SER A 82 1.25 5.38 9.16
CA SER A 82 1.84 6.30 10.12
C SER A 82 3.37 6.25 10.12
N SER A 83 3.95 5.38 9.30
CA SER A 83 5.39 5.18 9.22
C SER A 83 5.97 4.64 10.53
N ASP A 84 5.20 3.84 11.24
CA ASP A 84 5.64 3.25 12.48
C ASP A 84 6.27 1.89 12.18
N PHE A 85 7.50 1.92 11.74
CA PHE A 85 8.16 0.69 11.29
C PHE A 85 8.43 -0.29 12.41
N GLU A 86 8.60 0.22 13.61
CA GLU A 86 8.84 -0.65 14.75
C GLU A 86 7.60 -1.47 15.07
N LYS A 87 6.46 -0.81 15.11
CA LYS A 87 5.21 -1.50 15.34
C LYS A 87 4.90 -2.48 14.21
N LEU A 88 5.19 -2.07 12.99
CA LEU A 88 4.98 -2.92 11.82
C LEU A 88 5.81 -4.19 11.94
N ARG A 89 7.05 -4.06 12.35
CA ARG A 89 7.94 -5.20 12.52
C ARG A 89 7.44 -6.13 13.63
N ALA A 90 6.92 -5.57 14.69
CA ALA A 90 6.39 -6.38 15.79
C ALA A 90 5.19 -7.21 15.33
N PHE A 91 4.31 -6.63 14.53
CA PHE A 91 3.19 -7.39 14.00
C PHE A 91 3.66 -8.53 13.11
N SER A 92 4.67 -8.28 12.30
CA SER A 92 5.20 -9.31 11.43
C SER A 92 5.82 -10.44 12.22
N GLN A 93 6.55 -10.11 13.27
CA GLN A 93 7.21 -11.13 14.08
C GLN A 93 6.21 -12.02 14.79
N ARG A 94 5.13 -11.44 15.25
CA ARG A 94 4.15 -12.26 15.93
C ARG A 94 3.48 -13.24 15.01
N ARG A 95 3.33 -12.88 13.74
CA ARG A 95 2.66 -13.76 12.82
C ARG A 95 3.52 -14.90 12.36
N THR A 96 4.83 -14.71 12.33
CA THR A 96 5.69 -15.75 11.81
C THR A 96 6.82 -15.94 12.73
N PRO A 97 6.64 -16.77 13.70
CA PRO A 97 7.74 -17.03 14.61
C PRO A 97 8.77 -17.87 13.92
N ARG A 98 9.36 -17.55 12.86
CA ARG A 98 10.33 -18.29 12.23
C ARG A 98 11.65 -17.84 12.53
N PRO A 99 12.54 -18.69 12.54
CA PRO A 99 13.91 -18.37 12.83
C PRO A 99 14.35 -17.43 11.79
N ALA A 100 15.30 -16.91 12.06
CA ALA A 100 15.86 -15.99 11.27
C ALA A 100 16.04 -16.31 9.94
N ARG A 101 15.80 -16.05 9.24
CA ARG A 101 16.10 -16.24 8.06
C ARG A 101 16.32 -15.05 7.47
N ARG A 102 16.59 -14.70 7.39
CA ARG A 102 16.78 -13.83 6.94
C ARG A 102 16.28 -13.08 6.40
N SER A 103 16.40 -12.57 6.22
CA SER A 103 15.98 -11.87 5.70
C SER A 103 15.69 -11.19 5.26
N PRO A 104 15.67 -10.83 4.97
CA PRO A 104 15.56 -9.98 4.56
C PRO A 104 15.17 -9.18 4.52
N PRO A 105 15.29 -8.91 4.30
CA PRO A 105 15.04 -8.11 4.34
C PRO A 105 14.34 -7.39 4.28
N ASP A 106 14.38 -7.26 4.38
CA ASP A 106 13.80 -6.75 4.26
C ASP A 106 13.34 -5.99 4.06
N PRO A 107 13.23 -5.83 3.98
CA PRO A 107 12.86 -5.07 3.72
C PRO A 107 12.50 -4.22 3.79
N PRO A 108 12.56 -4.03 3.64
CA PRO A 108 12.35 -3.27 3.67
C PRO A 108 12.09 -2.63 4.02
N GLU A 109 12.62 -2.62 4.11
CA GLU A 109 12.49 -2.37 4.25
C GLU A 109 12.21 -1.94 4.20
#